data_4d911c06796a9f5ec77705587c8b20a3
#
_entry.id   4d911c06796a9f5ec77705587c8b20a3
#
_cell.length_a   1.000
_cell.length_b   1.000
_cell.length_c   1.000
_cell.angle_alpha   90.00
_cell.angle_beta   90.00
_cell.angle_gamma   90.00
#
_symmetry.space_group_name_H-M   'P 1'
#
loop_
_entity.id
_entity.type
_entity.pdbx_description
1 polymer ?
#
loop_
_entity_poly.entity_id
_entity_poly.type
_entity_poly.pdbx_seq_one_letter_code
_entity_poly.pdbx_strand_id
1 'polypeptide(L)'
;MATCSHIILLYWMDKSPRNLVRQVPSHYGIPRGTFALRSPARPNPIAMSVVKLLRIEGGTLSVVGLDCLDGTPLIDIKPYFASTDSVPEALVGWHRKT
;
A
#
# COMPACT_ATOMS: atom_id res chain seq x y z
N MET A 1 17.14 -0.42 -10.41
CA MET A 1 15.66 -0.61 -10.50
C MET A 1 15.24 -1.36 -11.75
N ALA A 2 15.90 -1.14 -12.88
CA ALA A 2 15.53 -1.82 -14.14
C ALA A 2 15.61 -3.35 -14.07
N THR A 3 16.38 -3.91 -13.14
CA THR A 3 16.50 -5.34 -12.94
C THR A 3 15.47 -5.91 -11.97
N CYS A 4 14.61 -5.09 -11.38
CA CYS A 4 13.59 -5.53 -10.44
C CYS A 4 12.35 -6.02 -11.19
N SER A 5 11.82 -7.17 -10.79
CA SER A 5 10.52 -7.62 -11.29
C SER A 5 9.36 -6.92 -10.55
N HIS A 6 9.57 -6.65 -9.27
CA HIS A 6 8.59 -6.02 -8.39
C HIS A 6 9.24 -4.92 -7.58
N ILE A 7 8.45 -3.90 -7.29
CA ILE A 7 8.88 -2.75 -6.50
C ILE A 7 7.78 -2.41 -5.49
N ILE A 8 8.19 -1.73 -4.42
CA ILE A 8 7.27 -1.15 -3.43
C ILE A 8 7.12 0.32 -3.74
N LEU A 9 5.88 0.78 -3.87
CA LEU A 9 5.57 2.19 -4.03
C LEU A 9 4.93 2.71 -2.74
N LEU A 10 5.46 3.80 -2.22
CA LEU A 10 4.89 4.56 -1.11
C LEU A 10 4.35 5.86 -1.66
N TYR A 11 3.09 6.17 -1.37
CA TYR A 11 2.45 7.35 -1.91
C TYR A 11 1.50 7.98 -0.89
N TRP A 12 1.21 9.26 -1.10
CA TRP A 12 0.43 10.06 -0.17
C TRP A 12 -1.00 10.19 -0.68
N MET A 13 -1.95 9.63 0.09
CA MET A 13 -3.37 9.66 -0.26
C MET A 13 -3.98 10.97 0.25
N ASP A 14 -3.61 12.07 -0.38
CA ASP A 14 -3.93 13.43 0.06
C ASP A 14 -5.41 13.78 -0.01
N LYS A 15 -6.21 12.99 -0.70
CA LYS A 15 -7.67 13.15 -0.78
C LYS A 15 -8.42 12.39 0.30
N SER A 16 -7.72 11.60 1.11
CA SER A 16 -8.36 10.77 2.15
C SER A 16 -8.57 11.56 3.43
N PRO A 17 -9.62 11.24 4.23
CA PRO A 17 -9.80 11.85 5.55
C PRO A 17 -8.61 11.56 6.47
N ARG A 18 -8.16 12.59 7.20
CA ARG A 18 -6.98 12.50 8.07
C ARG A 18 -7.30 12.51 9.56
N ASN A 19 -8.56 12.72 9.93
CA ASN A 19 -8.98 12.84 11.33
C ASN A 19 -9.65 11.58 11.88
N LEU A 20 -9.71 10.50 11.10
CA LEU A 20 -10.30 9.25 11.56
C LEU A 20 -9.27 8.44 12.33
N VAL A 21 -9.64 8.01 13.54
CA VAL A 21 -8.79 7.14 14.38
C VAL A 21 -9.38 5.75 14.57
N ARG A 22 -10.65 5.56 14.22
CA ARG A 22 -11.32 4.25 14.22
C ARG A 22 -12.18 4.12 12.97
N GLN A 23 -12.25 2.91 12.43
CA GLN A 23 -12.99 2.61 11.22
C GLN A 23 -13.69 1.27 11.34
N VAL A 24 -14.76 1.11 10.57
CA VAL A 24 -15.45 -0.18 10.44
C VAL A 24 -15.12 -0.71 9.04
N PRO A 25 -14.24 -1.74 8.94
CA PRO A 25 -13.97 -2.36 7.65
C PRO A 25 -15.24 -2.98 7.08
N SER A 26 -15.49 -2.76 5.79
CA SER A 26 -16.76 -3.16 5.14
C SER A 26 -17.07 -4.64 5.25
N HIS A 27 -16.06 -5.49 5.43
CA HIS A 27 -16.23 -6.94 5.48
C HIS A 27 -16.42 -7.51 6.88
N TYR A 28 -16.19 -6.73 7.94
CA TYR A 28 -16.15 -7.25 9.30
C TYR A 28 -17.18 -6.64 10.23
N GLY A 29 -17.70 -5.45 9.93
CA GLY A 29 -18.74 -4.81 10.73
C GLY A 29 -18.34 -4.41 12.14
N ILE A 30 -17.09 -4.59 12.55
CA ILE A 30 -16.57 -4.29 13.88
C ILE A 30 -15.60 -3.12 13.79
N PRO A 31 -15.74 -2.05 14.60
CA PRO A 31 -14.79 -0.95 14.59
C PRO A 31 -13.39 -1.42 14.94
N ARG A 32 -12.41 -0.89 14.20
CA ARG A 32 -10.99 -1.15 14.42
C ARG A 32 -10.23 0.16 14.54
N GLY A 33 -9.18 0.19 15.34
CA GLY A 33 -8.28 1.32 15.37
C GLY A 33 -7.63 1.51 13.98
N THR A 34 -7.43 2.77 13.58
CA THR A 34 -6.90 3.10 12.26
C THR A 34 -5.58 2.37 11.97
N PHE A 35 -4.68 2.29 12.98
CA PHE A 35 -3.38 1.67 12.78
C PHE A 35 -3.42 0.15 12.73
N ALA A 36 -4.57 -0.46 13.05
CA ALA A 36 -4.78 -1.90 12.84
C ALA A 36 -5.25 -2.20 11.41
N LEU A 37 -5.43 -1.18 10.58
CA LEU A 37 -5.95 -1.29 9.22
C LEU A 37 -4.94 -0.75 8.22
N ARG A 38 -5.15 -1.10 6.96
CA ARG A 38 -4.40 -0.56 5.84
C ARG A 38 -5.23 0.43 5.01
N SER A 39 -6.31 0.94 5.59
CA SER A 39 -7.15 1.95 4.95
C SER A 39 -6.37 3.25 4.73
N PRO A 40 -6.59 3.96 3.60
CA PRO A 40 -5.98 5.27 3.36
C PRO A 40 -6.57 6.37 4.22
N ALA A 41 -7.75 6.17 4.82
CA ALA A 41 -8.39 7.14 5.70
C ALA A 41 -7.72 7.09 7.09
N ARG A 42 -6.66 7.86 7.25
CA ARG A 42 -5.83 7.84 8.46
C ARG A 42 -5.10 9.17 8.65
N PRO A 43 -4.59 9.47 9.88
CA PRO A 43 -3.92 10.76 10.15
C PRO A 43 -2.76 11.06 9.20
N ASN A 44 -1.94 10.06 8.89
CA ASN A 44 -0.90 10.14 7.88
C ASN A 44 -1.26 9.16 6.77
N PRO A 45 -1.94 9.61 5.70
CA PRO A 45 -2.48 8.71 4.68
C PRO A 45 -1.38 8.25 3.71
N ILE A 46 -0.38 7.56 4.24
CA ILE A 46 0.69 6.95 3.47
C ILE A 46 0.24 5.56 3.07
N ALA A 47 0.19 5.31 1.77
CA ALA A 47 -0.18 4.01 1.23
C ALA A 47 1.05 3.30 0.69
N MET A 48 0.99 1.97 0.70
CA MET A 48 2.04 1.10 0.21
C MET A 48 1.44 0.09 -0.76
N SER A 49 2.04 -0.06 -1.92
CA SER A 49 1.66 -1.08 -2.89
C SER A 49 2.89 -1.82 -3.38
N VAL A 50 2.81 -3.14 -3.43
CA VAL A 50 3.79 -3.97 -4.12
C VAL A 50 3.26 -4.18 -5.53
N VAL A 51 4.02 -3.72 -6.52
CA VAL A 51 3.57 -3.73 -7.90
C VAL A 51 4.58 -4.46 -8.78
N LYS A 52 4.09 -5.05 -9.88
CA LYS A 52 4.95 -5.62 -10.91
C LYS A 52 5.46 -4.50 -11.81
N LEU A 53 6.76 -4.43 -11.98
CA LEU A 53 7.38 -3.46 -12.88
C LEU A 53 7.42 -4.05 -14.29
N LEU A 54 6.77 -3.36 -15.23
CA LEU A 54 6.74 -3.80 -16.64
C LEU A 54 7.91 -3.21 -17.42
N ARG A 55 8.12 -1.90 -17.29
CA ARG A 55 9.20 -1.21 -18.03
C ARG A 55 9.44 0.16 -17.45
N ILE A 56 10.59 0.70 -17.81
CA ILE A 56 11.00 2.08 -17.51
C ILE A 56 11.33 2.75 -18.83
N GLU A 57 10.67 3.87 -19.10
CA GLU A 57 10.91 4.66 -20.31
C GLU A 57 11.04 6.13 -19.92
N GLY A 58 12.24 6.70 -20.09
CA GLY A 58 12.50 8.06 -19.63
C GLY A 58 12.25 8.17 -18.14
N GLY A 59 11.39 9.09 -17.71
CA GLY A 59 11.02 9.26 -16.32
C GLY A 59 9.75 8.50 -15.93
N THR A 60 9.26 7.57 -16.76
CA THR A 60 7.98 6.89 -16.55
C THR A 60 8.19 5.43 -16.24
N LEU A 61 7.55 4.96 -15.16
CA LEU A 61 7.47 3.55 -14.80
C LEU A 61 6.09 3.01 -15.15
N SER A 62 6.03 1.92 -15.90
CA SER A 62 4.78 1.20 -16.18
C SER A 62 4.67 0.02 -15.22
N VAL A 63 3.60 -0.03 -14.43
CA VAL A 63 3.43 -1.02 -13.37
C VAL A 63 2.03 -1.63 -13.41
N VAL A 64 1.89 -2.80 -12.77
CA VAL A 64 0.61 -3.48 -12.58
C VAL A 64 0.35 -3.64 -11.08
N GLY A 65 -0.85 -3.30 -10.65
CA GLY A 65 -1.28 -3.50 -9.26
C GLY A 65 -1.32 -2.22 -8.42
N LEU A 66 -1.16 -1.05 -9.06
CA LEU A 66 -1.26 0.22 -8.37
C LEU A 66 -2.72 0.66 -8.26
N ASP A 67 -3.12 1.04 -7.06
CA ASP A 67 -4.49 1.49 -6.76
C ASP A 67 -4.45 2.88 -6.14
N CYS A 68 -4.39 3.90 -6.98
CA CYS A 68 -4.46 5.28 -6.55
C CYS A 68 -5.04 6.15 -7.67
N LEU A 69 -5.49 7.34 -7.29
CA LEU A 69 -5.99 8.32 -8.24
C LEU A 69 -4.85 8.96 -9.02
N ASP A 70 -5.13 9.38 -10.24
CA ASP A 70 -4.18 10.16 -11.03
C ASP A 70 -3.78 11.43 -10.27
N GLY A 71 -2.51 11.76 -10.32
CA GLY A 71 -1.99 12.92 -9.62
C GLY A 71 -1.63 12.67 -8.14
N THR A 72 -1.81 11.45 -7.64
CA THR A 72 -1.42 11.12 -6.27
C THR A 72 0.10 11.27 -6.10
N PRO A 73 0.55 12.04 -5.09
CA PRO A 73 1.99 12.24 -4.88
C PRO A 73 2.71 10.95 -4.52
N LEU A 74 3.81 10.67 -5.19
CA LEU A 74 4.70 9.56 -4.88
C LEU A 74 5.69 10.00 -3.81
N ILE A 75 5.86 9.18 -2.76
CA ILE A 75 6.79 9.48 -1.67
C ILE A 75 8.12 8.79 -1.90
N ASP A 76 8.10 7.49 -2.24
CA ASP A 76 9.31 6.69 -2.34
C ASP A 76 9.09 5.47 -3.21
N ILE A 77 10.18 4.95 -3.76
CA ILE A 77 10.21 3.71 -4.53
C ILE A 77 11.30 2.84 -3.92
N LYS A 78 10.96 1.59 -3.60
CA LYS A 78 11.93 0.63 -3.04
C LYS A 78 11.87 -0.67 -3.82
N PRO A 79 13.01 -1.36 -4.00
CA PRO A 79 12.97 -2.72 -4.56
C PRO A 79 12.27 -3.67 -3.58
N TYR A 80 11.59 -4.67 -4.12
CA TYR A 80 10.97 -5.72 -3.32
C TYR A 80 11.89 -6.93 -3.27
N PHE A 81 12.24 -7.37 -2.05
CA PHE A 81 13.09 -8.54 -1.83
C PHE A 81 12.25 -9.67 -1.22
N ALA A 82 11.92 -10.67 -2.01
CA ALA A 82 11.11 -11.79 -1.52
C ALA A 82 11.72 -12.46 -0.28
N SER A 83 13.04 -12.50 -0.19
CA SER A 83 13.73 -13.14 0.93
C SER A 83 13.56 -12.43 2.26
N THR A 84 13.34 -11.10 2.24
CA THR A 84 13.18 -10.28 3.46
C THR A 84 11.77 -9.74 3.63
N ASP A 85 11.04 -9.53 2.55
CA ASP A 85 9.77 -8.82 2.58
C ASP A 85 8.55 -9.75 2.56
N SER A 86 8.78 -11.05 2.31
CA SER A 86 7.72 -12.05 2.27
C SER A 86 7.73 -12.86 3.56
N VAL A 87 6.60 -12.85 4.28
CA VAL A 87 6.38 -13.66 5.49
C VAL A 87 5.05 -14.38 5.31
N PRO A 88 5.05 -15.53 4.60
CA PRO A 88 3.80 -16.23 4.25
C PRO A 88 2.96 -16.63 5.47
N GLU A 89 3.59 -16.89 6.61
CA GLU A 89 2.92 -17.27 7.85
C GLU A 89 2.48 -16.10 8.72
N ALA A 90 2.67 -14.86 8.25
CA ALA A 90 2.26 -13.68 9.00
C ALA A 90 0.74 -13.66 9.22
N LEU A 91 0.34 -13.25 10.42
CA LEU A 91 -1.06 -13.23 10.82
C LEU A 91 -1.47 -11.82 11.26
N VAL A 92 -2.69 -11.46 10.90
CA VAL A 92 -3.39 -10.31 11.49
C VAL A 92 -4.53 -10.91 12.32
N GLY A 93 -4.45 -10.78 13.66
CA GLY A 93 -5.28 -11.54 14.58
C GLY A 93 -6.79 -11.41 14.38
N TRP A 94 -7.28 -10.29 13.86
CA TRP A 94 -8.70 -10.08 13.58
C TRP A 94 -9.09 -10.44 12.14
N HIS A 95 -8.14 -10.81 11.29
CA HIS A 95 -8.35 -11.08 9.87
C HIS A 95 -8.23 -12.57 9.59
N ARG A 96 -9.21 -13.16 8.90
CA ARG A 96 -9.25 -14.60 8.65
C ARG A 96 -8.27 -15.06 7.58
N LYS A 97 -7.97 -14.18 6.61
CA LYS A 97 -7.06 -14.48 5.49
C LYS A 97 -5.87 -13.57 5.61
N THR A 98 -4.79 -14.08 6.04
CA THR A 98 -3.57 -13.31 6.27
C THR A 98 -2.49 -13.65 5.25
#